data_bd2e9b9adb3992688237482dd231cc50
#
_entry.id   bd2e9b9adb3992688237482dd231cc50
#
_cell.length_a   1.000
_cell.length_b   1.000
_cell.length_c   1.000
_cell.angle_alpha   90.00
_cell.angle_beta   90.00
_cell.angle_gamma   90.00
#
_symmetry.space_group_name_H-M   'P 1'
#
loop_
_entity.id
_entity.type
_entity.pdbx_description
1 polymer ?
#
loop_
_entity_poly.entity_id
_entity_poly.type
_entity_poly.pdbx_seq_one_letter_code
_entity_poly.pdbx_strand_id
1 'polypeptide(L)'
;MMIKLITIILIILLVFILYRNHRQSQQSLRTPYMHPSAHKPLIVLVIDSLMDLPLQETVSLGQAPALHFLQEKGEYYPKVVSSFPTMSVSIDSTLLTGTPPNQHHIYGLSYYHPTEKRVVNFGTGARESLKFGVRTVLQDSLQHYNQHYLSSRVSTIHEDYPEDTASINALLYRGNQSLDLYAPWLAQFLGLMPKKIPARVPALFSFGVFARLAKASKPKHLWSRYGLNDRFARMELISLIKQKQLPAFSIVYLPQNDDAVHAKGPQEIKGIKKVDKELQAILDAFGSWDDALQKANFIIMGDSGQTHMIPNHKSAYIDLRTLLQTYKIMPIAQQSPQPSDQLILCVNERMAYIYILDQQVSLAEIVSHLQKEERIDIIAWRQEERIHVTNHLNTQVQYQAKGKYCDEYDQTWEIEGDLTLLDIHVVNQNQLTYGEYPDVLSRLAGVMDNYTPMIVMTAAAGYELVGEASPTHVGGSHGSLHYMDSYVPMIVTGHLPPPPKLRLIDFKAWWLSLYKTNDD
;
A
#
# COMPACT_ATOMS: atom_id res chain seq x y z
N MET A 1 -1.62 3.87 -55.06
CA MET A 1 -0.37 3.22 -54.63
C MET A 1 -0.03 3.50 -53.17
N MET A 2 -0.05 4.76 -52.72
CA MET A 2 0.26 5.17 -51.33
C MET A 2 -0.63 4.53 -50.27
N ILE A 3 -1.98 4.46 -50.46
CA ILE A 3 -2.91 3.84 -49.51
C ILE A 3 -2.60 2.35 -49.33
N LYS A 4 -2.34 1.60 -50.39
CA LYS A 4 -1.98 0.17 -50.33
C LYS A 4 -0.66 -0.03 -49.59
N LEU A 5 0.33 0.83 -49.76
CA LEU A 5 1.60 0.79 -49.05
C LEU A 5 1.41 1.04 -47.54
N ILE A 6 0.62 2.08 -47.18
CA ILE A 6 0.28 2.36 -45.76
C ILE A 6 -0.45 1.18 -45.14
N THR A 7 -1.43 0.59 -45.84
CA THR A 7 -2.16 -0.60 -45.32
C THR A 7 -1.21 -1.78 -45.07
N ILE A 8 -0.28 -2.06 -45.97
CA ILE A 8 0.72 -3.13 -45.82
C ILE A 8 1.61 -2.84 -44.61
N ILE A 9 2.11 -1.62 -44.45
CA ILE A 9 2.93 -1.23 -43.29
C ILE A 9 2.16 -1.42 -41.99
N LEU A 10 0.89 -1.00 -41.94
CA LEU A 10 0.04 -1.19 -40.73
C LEU A 10 -0.20 -2.66 -40.43
N ILE A 11 -0.41 -3.52 -41.42
CA ILE A 11 -0.56 -4.96 -41.24
C ILE A 11 0.74 -5.57 -40.70
N ILE A 12 1.89 -5.21 -41.31
CA ILE A 12 3.21 -5.70 -40.84
C ILE A 12 3.45 -5.28 -39.38
N LEU A 13 3.17 -4.02 -39.05
CA LEU A 13 3.29 -3.49 -37.69
C LEU A 13 2.38 -4.24 -36.73
N LEU A 14 1.12 -4.48 -37.11
CA LEU A 14 0.18 -5.25 -36.29
C LEU A 14 0.66 -6.68 -36.06
N VAL A 15 1.10 -7.38 -37.12
CA VAL A 15 1.66 -8.74 -37.01
C VAL A 15 2.90 -8.75 -36.11
N PHE A 16 3.78 -7.76 -36.27
CA PHE A 16 4.97 -7.61 -35.41
C PHE A 16 4.58 -7.41 -33.95
N ILE A 17 3.61 -6.53 -33.66
CA ILE A 17 3.10 -6.27 -32.30
C ILE A 17 2.51 -7.57 -31.71
N LEU A 18 1.69 -8.29 -32.48
CA LEU A 18 1.08 -9.55 -32.04
C LEU A 18 2.14 -10.63 -31.75
N TYR A 19 3.14 -10.75 -32.62
CA TYR A 19 4.24 -11.68 -32.44
C TYR A 19 5.05 -11.35 -31.17
N ARG A 20 5.42 -10.07 -30.97
CA ARG A 20 6.16 -9.62 -29.79
C ARG A 20 5.38 -9.86 -28.50
N ASN A 21 4.08 -9.55 -28.49
CA ASN A 21 3.21 -9.82 -27.35
C ASN A 21 3.09 -11.32 -27.06
N HIS A 22 2.98 -12.16 -28.11
CA HIS A 22 2.95 -13.61 -27.93
C HIS A 22 4.26 -14.13 -27.33
N ARG A 23 5.39 -13.71 -27.88
CA ARG A 23 6.73 -14.13 -27.36
C ARG A 23 6.95 -13.71 -25.92
N GLN A 24 6.58 -12.48 -25.55
CA GLN A 24 6.68 -12.01 -24.18
C GLN A 24 5.76 -12.82 -23.25
N SER A 25 4.53 -13.10 -23.67
CA SER A 25 3.59 -13.94 -22.94
C SER A 25 4.13 -15.35 -22.66
N GLN A 26 4.95 -15.91 -23.55
CA GLN A 26 5.62 -17.19 -23.29
C GLN A 26 6.80 -17.04 -22.32
N GLN A 27 7.59 -15.98 -22.45
CA GLN A 27 8.74 -15.73 -21.57
C GLN A 27 8.34 -15.44 -20.13
N SER A 28 7.18 -14.79 -19.91
CA SER A 28 6.67 -14.51 -18.56
C SER A 28 5.96 -15.70 -17.90
N LEU A 29 5.61 -16.75 -18.67
CA LEU A 29 4.98 -17.96 -18.14
C LEU A 29 6.02 -18.80 -17.39
N ARG A 30 5.69 -19.18 -16.16
CA ARG A 30 6.50 -20.05 -15.29
C ARG A 30 5.77 -21.36 -15.07
N THR A 31 6.53 -22.44 -14.95
CA THR A 31 6.02 -23.70 -14.45
C THR A 31 6.30 -23.72 -12.96
N PRO A 32 5.29 -23.79 -12.10
CA PRO A 32 5.50 -23.88 -10.67
C PRO A 32 6.29 -25.17 -10.36
N TYR A 33 7.35 -25.03 -9.58
CA TYR A 33 7.98 -26.16 -8.92
C TYR A 33 7.72 -25.98 -7.42
N MET A 34 7.00 -26.91 -6.84
CA MET A 34 6.54 -26.81 -5.48
C MET A 34 6.40 -28.19 -4.85
N HIS A 35 6.72 -28.28 -3.58
CA HIS A 35 6.32 -29.43 -2.76
C HIS A 35 4.88 -29.19 -2.25
N PRO A 36 3.98 -30.19 -2.32
CA PRO A 36 2.68 -30.07 -1.71
C PRO A 36 2.81 -29.76 -0.22
N SER A 37 2.08 -28.76 0.26
CA SER A 37 2.02 -28.47 1.70
C SER A 37 1.34 -29.61 2.44
N ALA A 38 1.87 -29.96 3.61
CA ALA A 38 1.23 -30.88 4.54
C ALA A 38 0.06 -30.20 5.29
N HIS A 39 0.07 -28.88 5.35
CA HIS A 39 -0.91 -28.08 6.07
C HIS A 39 -2.02 -27.56 5.18
N LYS A 40 -3.18 -27.30 5.79
CA LYS A 40 -4.31 -26.63 5.11
C LYS A 40 -3.87 -25.22 4.67
N PRO A 41 -3.92 -24.90 3.36
CA PRO A 41 -3.46 -23.61 2.84
C PRO A 41 -4.16 -22.42 3.49
N LEU A 42 -3.38 -21.38 3.79
CA LEU A 42 -3.88 -20.06 4.17
C LEU A 42 -3.84 -19.13 2.95
N ILE A 43 -4.99 -18.60 2.55
CA ILE A 43 -5.15 -17.65 1.44
C ILE A 43 -5.54 -16.30 2.01
N VAL A 44 -4.65 -15.31 1.91
CA VAL A 44 -4.89 -13.92 2.29
C VAL A 44 -5.25 -13.13 1.03
N LEU A 45 -6.46 -12.57 1.00
CA LEU A 45 -6.96 -11.72 -0.08
C LEU A 45 -7.04 -10.28 0.43
N VAL A 46 -6.17 -9.43 -0.09
CA VAL A 46 -6.16 -7.99 0.21
C VAL A 46 -6.96 -7.28 -0.86
N ILE A 47 -8.02 -6.60 -0.46
CA ILE A 47 -8.88 -5.79 -1.32
C ILE A 47 -8.57 -4.33 -1.06
N ASP A 48 -7.97 -3.67 -2.04
CA ASP A 48 -7.55 -2.27 -1.95
C ASP A 48 -8.72 -1.35 -1.60
N SER A 49 -8.53 -0.53 -0.58
CA SER A 49 -9.55 0.39 -0.05
C SER A 49 -10.90 -0.26 0.33
N LEU A 50 -10.87 -1.49 0.85
CA LEU A 50 -12.08 -2.09 1.42
C LEU A 50 -12.37 -1.47 2.79
N MET A 51 -13.57 -0.92 2.94
CA MET A 51 -14.04 -0.28 4.19
C MET A 51 -15.28 -0.99 4.74
N ASP A 52 -15.47 -0.91 6.07
CA ASP A 52 -16.56 -1.61 6.77
C ASP A 52 -17.96 -1.17 6.29
N LEU A 53 -18.27 0.13 6.35
CA LEU A 53 -19.61 0.61 6.04
C LEU A 53 -20.08 0.24 4.63
N PRO A 54 -19.32 0.49 3.53
CA PRO A 54 -19.74 0.10 2.19
C PRO A 54 -19.77 -1.43 2.00
N LEU A 55 -18.95 -2.19 2.73
CA LEU A 55 -19.02 -3.64 2.74
C LEU A 55 -20.36 -4.11 3.33
N GLN A 56 -20.73 -3.63 4.52
CA GLN A 56 -21.98 -4.00 5.18
C GLN A 56 -23.21 -3.57 4.37
N GLU A 57 -23.17 -2.40 3.75
CA GLU A 57 -24.21 -1.94 2.83
C GLU A 57 -24.35 -2.90 1.64
N THR A 58 -23.24 -3.27 1.01
CA THR A 58 -23.26 -4.17 -0.15
C THR A 58 -23.82 -5.56 0.21
N VAL A 59 -23.44 -6.08 1.37
CA VAL A 59 -23.93 -7.35 1.92
C VAL A 59 -25.43 -7.26 2.23
N SER A 60 -25.88 -6.21 2.92
CA SER A 60 -27.29 -6.02 3.30
C SER A 60 -28.23 -5.91 2.08
N LEU A 61 -27.71 -5.36 0.98
CA LEU A 61 -28.43 -5.30 -0.31
C LEU A 61 -28.43 -6.63 -1.08
N GLY A 62 -27.81 -7.69 -0.57
CA GLY A 62 -27.67 -8.98 -1.25
C GLY A 62 -26.77 -8.95 -2.48
N GLN A 63 -25.87 -7.93 -2.60
CA GLN A 63 -25.06 -7.70 -3.79
C GLN A 63 -23.62 -8.18 -3.66
N ALA A 64 -23.27 -8.81 -2.53
CA ALA A 64 -21.98 -9.40 -2.23
C ALA A 64 -22.14 -10.80 -1.58
N PRO A 65 -22.69 -11.78 -2.30
CA PRO A 65 -23.01 -13.10 -1.72
C PRO A 65 -21.78 -13.90 -1.26
N ALA A 66 -20.62 -13.77 -1.91
CA ALA A 66 -19.40 -14.45 -1.47
C ALA A 66 -18.86 -13.84 -0.17
N LEU A 67 -18.81 -12.52 -0.07
CA LEU A 67 -18.41 -11.82 1.17
C LEU A 67 -19.39 -12.11 2.30
N HIS A 68 -20.71 -12.12 2.03
CA HIS A 68 -21.73 -12.51 3.00
C HIS A 68 -21.50 -13.94 3.51
N PHE A 69 -21.33 -14.92 2.60
CA PHE A 69 -21.04 -16.30 2.97
C PHE A 69 -19.80 -16.43 3.84
N LEU A 70 -18.71 -15.72 3.49
CA LEU A 70 -17.47 -15.75 4.25
C LEU A 70 -17.63 -15.11 5.64
N GLN A 71 -18.44 -14.04 5.76
CA GLN A 71 -18.78 -13.44 7.05
C GLN A 71 -19.63 -14.38 7.94
N GLU A 72 -20.63 -15.06 7.36
CA GLU A 72 -21.46 -16.02 8.09
C GLU A 72 -20.69 -17.25 8.59
N LYS A 73 -19.66 -17.67 7.87
CA LYS A 73 -18.85 -18.86 8.15
C LYS A 73 -17.54 -18.55 8.86
N GLY A 74 -17.23 -17.30 9.10
CA GLY A 74 -15.98 -16.83 9.70
C GLY A 74 -16.20 -15.88 10.87
N GLU A 75 -15.12 -15.33 11.36
CA GLU A 75 -15.10 -14.24 12.33
C GLU A 75 -14.90 -12.91 11.60
N TYR A 76 -15.65 -11.91 11.98
CA TYR A 76 -15.63 -10.58 11.39
C TYR A 76 -15.03 -9.55 12.35
N TYR A 77 -14.02 -8.82 11.86
CA TYR A 77 -13.35 -7.74 12.58
C TYR A 77 -13.55 -6.43 11.80
N PRO A 78 -14.41 -5.51 12.26
CA PRO A 78 -14.74 -4.28 11.51
C PRO A 78 -13.63 -3.22 11.54
N LYS A 79 -12.71 -3.30 12.51
CA LYS A 79 -11.71 -2.26 12.81
C LYS A 79 -10.34 -2.85 13.03
N VAL A 80 -9.64 -3.10 11.94
CA VAL A 80 -8.20 -3.41 11.95
C VAL A 80 -7.44 -2.13 11.62
N VAL A 81 -6.40 -1.81 12.38
CA VAL A 81 -5.61 -0.58 12.18
C VAL A 81 -4.59 -0.79 11.07
N SER A 82 -4.68 0.02 10.04
CA SER A 82 -3.69 0.06 8.95
C SER A 82 -2.39 0.74 9.37
N SER A 83 -1.37 0.66 8.52
CA SER A 83 -0.09 1.35 8.74
C SER A 83 -0.22 2.86 8.49
N PHE A 84 0.87 3.60 8.74
CA PHE A 84 0.98 5.00 8.36
C PHE A 84 2.31 5.22 7.64
N PRO A 85 2.31 5.99 6.52
CA PRO A 85 1.13 6.50 5.81
C PRO A 85 0.28 5.37 5.23
N THR A 86 -1.02 5.63 5.06
CA THR A 86 -1.96 4.67 4.47
C THR A 86 -1.82 4.61 2.94
N MET A 87 -0.57 4.44 2.47
CA MET A 87 -0.20 4.27 1.06
C MET A 87 0.11 2.81 0.78
N SER A 88 -0.45 2.21 -0.25
CA SER A 88 -0.39 0.76 -0.52
C SER A 88 1.02 0.18 -0.48
N VAL A 89 2.04 0.89 -0.99
CA VAL A 89 3.45 0.44 -0.92
C VAL A 89 3.95 0.36 0.54
N SER A 90 3.58 1.32 1.39
CA SER A 90 3.96 1.34 2.80
C SER A 90 3.18 0.31 3.60
N ILE A 91 1.88 0.16 3.28
CA ILE A 91 1.00 -0.82 3.90
C ILE A 91 1.47 -2.23 3.62
N ASP A 92 1.69 -2.60 2.35
CA ASP A 92 2.22 -3.92 1.96
C ASP A 92 3.56 -4.21 2.62
N SER A 93 4.43 -3.19 2.71
CA SER A 93 5.72 -3.33 3.38
C SER A 93 5.55 -3.59 4.87
N THR A 94 4.67 -2.86 5.56
CA THR A 94 4.37 -3.09 6.99
C THR A 94 3.72 -4.46 7.21
N LEU A 95 2.70 -4.80 6.41
CA LEU A 95 1.95 -6.05 6.51
C LEU A 95 2.85 -7.29 6.36
N LEU A 96 3.73 -7.27 5.33
CA LEU A 96 4.52 -8.45 4.97
C LEU A 96 5.88 -8.52 5.68
N THR A 97 6.35 -7.42 6.30
CA THR A 97 7.58 -7.44 7.12
C THR A 97 7.29 -7.46 8.62
N GLY A 98 6.10 -7.02 9.06
CA GLY A 98 5.77 -6.83 10.47
C GLY A 98 6.57 -5.69 11.13
N THR A 99 7.02 -4.70 10.34
CA THR A 99 7.86 -3.59 10.83
C THR A 99 7.35 -2.24 10.32
N PRO A 100 7.60 -1.14 11.04
CA PRO A 100 7.20 0.21 10.61
C PRO A 100 8.13 0.78 9.52
N PRO A 101 7.73 1.87 8.84
CA PRO A 101 8.49 2.50 7.76
C PRO A 101 9.94 2.86 8.10
N ASN A 102 10.24 3.32 9.31
CA ASN A 102 11.61 3.63 9.73
C ASN A 102 12.53 2.39 9.89
N GLN A 103 11.97 1.18 9.82
CA GLN A 103 12.71 -0.08 9.81
C GLN A 103 12.75 -0.71 8.42
N HIS A 104 11.61 -0.77 7.70
CA HIS A 104 11.57 -1.33 6.35
C HIS A 104 11.96 -0.32 5.25
N HIS A 105 12.05 0.98 5.56
CA HIS A 105 12.51 2.09 4.71
C HIS A 105 11.60 2.45 3.53
N ILE A 106 10.34 2.04 3.51
CA ILE A 106 9.34 2.44 2.52
C ILE A 106 8.36 3.42 3.16
N TYR A 107 8.61 4.70 2.97
CA TYR A 107 7.89 5.76 3.69
C TYR A 107 6.62 6.25 2.98
N GLY A 108 6.26 5.70 1.84
CA GLY A 108 5.10 6.09 1.03
C GLY A 108 5.40 6.01 -0.45
N LEU A 109 4.51 6.59 -1.28
CA LEU A 109 4.71 6.68 -2.73
C LEU A 109 5.84 7.63 -3.12
N SER A 110 6.05 8.69 -2.33
CA SER A 110 7.12 9.66 -2.54
C SER A 110 7.79 10.03 -1.22
N TYR A 111 9.13 9.93 -1.17
CA TYR A 111 9.94 10.32 -0.01
C TYR A 111 11.38 10.64 -0.42
N TYR A 112 12.10 11.39 0.42
CA TYR A 112 13.52 11.66 0.21
C TYR A 112 14.39 10.56 0.80
N HIS A 113 15.33 10.03 0.01
CA HIS A 113 16.30 9.02 0.45
C HIS A 113 17.62 9.72 0.81
N PRO A 114 17.97 9.84 2.10
CA PRO A 114 19.08 10.71 2.54
C PRO A 114 20.44 10.20 2.09
N THR A 115 20.66 8.89 2.03
CA THR A 115 21.94 8.30 1.58
C THR A 115 22.16 8.52 0.08
N GLU A 116 21.12 8.38 -0.74
CA GLU A 116 21.20 8.62 -2.19
C GLU A 116 21.06 10.09 -2.55
N LYS A 117 20.66 10.91 -1.58
CA LYS A 117 20.40 12.35 -1.76
C LYS A 117 19.45 12.64 -2.93
N ARG A 118 18.35 11.86 -3.01
CA ARG A 118 17.33 12.03 -4.06
C ARG A 118 15.94 11.70 -3.54
N VAL A 119 14.94 12.22 -4.24
CA VAL A 119 13.57 11.76 -4.04
C VAL A 119 13.39 10.40 -4.71
N VAL A 120 12.75 9.48 -4.02
CA VAL A 120 12.21 8.22 -4.55
C VAL A 120 10.74 8.43 -4.88
N ASN A 121 10.29 7.90 -6.02
CA ASN A 121 8.88 8.01 -6.42
C ASN A 121 8.41 6.71 -7.05
N PHE A 122 7.44 6.05 -6.42
CA PHE A 122 6.85 4.79 -6.88
C PHE A 122 5.63 4.98 -7.78
N GLY A 123 5.34 6.21 -8.21
CA GLY A 123 4.23 6.52 -9.11
C GLY A 123 3.01 7.09 -8.39
N THR A 124 3.12 8.32 -7.90
CA THR A 124 2.03 9.06 -7.27
C THR A 124 0.88 9.37 -8.24
N GLY A 125 1.18 9.67 -9.51
CA GLY A 125 0.19 9.98 -10.54
C GLY A 125 0.82 10.27 -11.90
N ALA A 126 0.02 10.28 -12.97
CA ALA A 126 0.52 10.41 -14.34
C ALA A 126 1.25 11.74 -14.60
N ARG A 127 0.69 12.87 -14.12
CA ARG A 127 1.29 14.20 -14.31
C ARG A 127 2.61 14.33 -13.57
N GLU A 128 2.65 13.88 -12.32
CA GLU A 128 3.84 13.90 -11.50
C GLU A 128 4.91 12.96 -12.06
N SER A 129 4.54 11.74 -12.45
CA SER A 129 5.45 10.77 -13.08
C SER A 129 6.07 11.30 -14.39
N LEU A 130 5.30 12.01 -15.21
CA LEU A 130 5.82 12.65 -16.41
C LEU A 130 6.85 13.73 -16.08
N LYS A 131 6.59 14.53 -15.07
CA LYS A 131 7.46 15.63 -14.66
C LYS A 131 8.71 15.16 -13.92
N PHE A 132 8.56 14.15 -13.04
CA PHE A 132 9.64 13.50 -12.32
C PHE A 132 10.57 12.68 -13.23
N GLY A 133 9.98 12.10 -14.29
CA GLY A 133 10.68 11.22 -15.24
C GLY A 133 10.15 9.79 -15.20
N VAL A 134 9.34 9.41 -16.19
CA VAL A 134 8.69 8.08 -16.27
C VAL A 134 9.67 6.92 -16.12
N ARG A 135 10.87 7.03 -16.70
CA ARG A 135 11.91 6.00 -16.57
C ARG A 135 12.33 5.81 -15.13
N THR A 136 12.56 6.90 -14.38
CA THR A 136 12.98 6.86 -12.97
C THR A 136 11.88 6.24 -12.11
N VAL A 137 10.62 6.66 -12.30
CA VAL A 137 9.47 6.10 -11.58
C VAL A 137 9.34 4.59 -11.81
N LEU A 138 9.47 4.13 -13.06
CA LEU A 138 9.43 2.70 -13.38
C LEU A 138 10.62 1.93 -12.79
N GLN A 139 11.80 2.52 -12.74
CA GLN A 139 12.97 1.92 -12.11
C GLN A 139 12.78 1.83 -10.59
N ASP A 140 12.34 2.90 -9.94
CA ASP A 140 12.08 2.91 -8.50
C ASP A 140 11.02 1.85 -8.13
N SER A 141 9.89 1.79 -8.86
CA SER A 141 8.77 0.89 -8.55
C SER A 141 9.07 -0.58 -8.83
N LEU A 142 9.71 -0.90 -9.96
CA LEU A 142 9.79 -2.27 -10.46
C LEU A 142 11.17 -2.91 -10.29
N GLN A 143 12.24 -2.10 -10.21
CA GLN A 143 13.59 -2.62 -10.00
C GLN A 143 14.05 -2.43 -8.56
N HIS A 144 13.81 -1.25 -7.98
CA HIS A 144 14.45 -0.85 -6.75
C HIS A 144 13.60 -1.12 -5.52
N TYR A 145 12.27 -1.03 -5.59
CA TYR A 145 11.38 -1.15 -4.45
C TYR A 145 11.70 -2.40 -3.60
N ASN A 146 11.55 -3.58 -4.17
CA ASN A 146 11.73 -4.86 -3.47
C ASN A 146 13.20 -5.25 -3.24
N GLN A 147 14.13 -4.76 -4.08
CA GLN A 147 15.50 -5.24 -4.11
C GLN A 147 16.50 -4.28 -3.47
N HIS A 148 16.20 -2.99 -3.46
CA HIS A 148 17.13 -1.96 -3.07
C HIS A 148 16.61 -1.06 -1.92
N TYR A 149 15.37 -0.54 -2.04
CA TYR A 149 14.82 0.35 -1.02
C TYR A 149 14.27 -0.38 0.19
N LEU A 150 13.66 -1.55 -0.01
CA LEU A 150 13.27 -2.38 1.13
C LEU A 150 14.52 -2.79 1.91
N SER A 151 14.58 -2.39 3.17
CA SER A 151 15.73 -2.64 4.06
C SER A 151 16.13 -4.11 4.06
N SER A 152 17.42 -4.37 3.95
CA SER A 152 17.98 -5.72 4.09
C SER A 152 18.00 -6.21 5.55
N ARG A 153 17.68 -5.33 6.51
CA ARG A 153 17.61 -5.68 7.94
C ARG A 153 16.27 -6.27 8.36
N VAL A 154 15.27 -6.19 7.48
CA VAL A 154 13.95 -6.81 7.72
C VAL A 154 13.77 -7.98 6.76
N SER A 155 13.05 -9.01 7.21
CA SER A 155 12.61 -10.13 6.38
C SER A 155 11.12 -10.01 6.06
N THR A 156 10.71 -10.52 4.93
CA THR A 156 9.29 -10.64 4.55
C THR A 156 8.71 -11.96 5.04
N ILE A 157 7.37 -12.07 5.02
CA ILE A 157 6.69 -13.35 5.26
C ILE A 157 7.18 -14.44 4.32
N HIS A 158 7.48 -14.11 3.05
CA HIS A 158 7.98 -15.06 2.05
C HIS A 158 9.41 -15.57 2.31
N GLU A 159 10.19 -14.82 3.09
CA GLU A 159 11.54 -15.21 3.48
C GLU A 159 11.53 -16.03 4.77
N ASP A 160 10.55 -15.82 5.66
CA ASP A 160 10.49 -16.44 6.99
C ASP A 160 9.54 -17.63 7.07
N TYR A 161 8.61 -17.79 6.11
CA TYR A 161 7.65 -18.89 6.14
C TYR A 161 8.36 -20.22 5.91
N PRO A 162 8.09 -21.25 6.75
CA PRO A 162 8.84 -22.51 6.68
C PRO A 162 8.65 -23.31 5.39
N GLU A 163 7.53 -23.12 4.68
CA GLU A 163 7.21 -23.77 3.41
C GLU A 163 7.17 -22.78 2.25
N ASP A 164 6.97 -23.31 1.04
CA ASP A 164 6.74 -22.49 -0.15
C ASP A 164 5.53 -21.57 -0.02
N THR A 165 5.68 -20.37 -0.54
CA THR A 165 4.64 -19.33 -0.51
C THR A 165 4.31 -18.82 -1.91
N ALA A 166 3.10 -18.22 -2.06
CA ALA A 166 2.68 -17.54 -3.28
C ALA A 166 2.45 -16.05 -3.05
N SER A 167 2.88 -15.23 -4.02
CA SER A 167 2.50 -13.82 -4.15
C SER A 167 1.87 -13.57 -5.51
N ILE A 168 0.64 -13.07 -5.51
CA ILE A 168 -0.13 -12.75 -6.71
C ILE A 168 -0.52 -11.28 -6.68
N ASN A 169 0.12 -10.47 -7.52
CA ASN A 169 -0.07 -9.02 -7.65
C ASN A 169 0.21 -8.21 -6.37
N ALA A 170 0.74 -8.77 -5.29
CA ALA A 170 1.17 -7.96 -4.15
C ALA A 170 2.37 -7.07 -4.54
N LEU A 171 2.41 -5.85 -4.03
CA LEU A 171 3.44 -4.88 -4.36
C LEU A 171 4.78 -5.26 -3.73
N LEU A 172 4.75 -5.70 -2.47
CA LEU A 172 5.91 -6.31 -1.83
C LEU A 172 5.90 -7.82 -2.09
N TYR A 173 6.99 -8.31 -2.69
CA TYR A 173 7.12 -9.72 -3.07
C TYR A 173 8.54 -10.29 -2.86
N ARG A 174 9.43 -9.60 -2.13
CA ARG A 174 10.77 -10.15 -1.87
C ARG A 174 10.67 -11.51 -1.18
N GLY A 175 11.38 -12.49 -1.74
CA GLY A 175 11.40 -13.87 -1.27
C GLY A 175 12.74 -14.56 -1.51
N ASN A 176 12.80 -15.89 -1.35
CA ASN A 176 14.04 -16.65 -1.36
C ASN A 176 14.48 -17.15 -2.76
N GLN A 177 13.60 -17.05 -3.78
CA GLN A 177 13.90 -17.51 -5.14
C GLN A 177 14.40 -16.36 -6.03
N SER A 178 15.37 -16.66 -6.92
CA SER A 178 15.83 -15.70 -7.93
C SER A 178 15.05 -15.87 -9.22
N LEU A 179 14.55 -14.77 -9.78
CA LEU A 179 13.78 -14.77 -11.01
C LEU A 179 14.11 -13.55 -11.88
N ASP A 180 14.22 -13.73 -13.20
CA ASP A 180 14.22 -12.63 -14.16
C ASP A 180 12.78 -12.23 -14.51
N LEU A 181 12.36 -11.01 -14.21
CA LEU A 181 11.11 -10.44 -14.69
C LEU A 181 11.30 -9.88 -16.10
N TYR A 182 10.29 -10.04 -16.96
CA TYR A 182 10.37 -9.58 -18.34
C TYR A 182 9.52 -8.33 -18.55
N ALA A 183 10.20 -7.21 -18.80
CA ALA A 183 9.51 -5.94 -19.06
C ALA A 183 8.66 -6.00 -20.34
N PRO A 184 7.55 -5.24 -20.46
CA PRO A 184 6.80 -5.08 -21.70
C PRO A 184 7.71 -4.63 -22.85
N TRP A 185 7.56 -5.27 -24.02
CA TRP A 185 8.44 -4.98 -25.17
C TRP A 185 8.39 -3.49 -25.59
N LEU A 186 7.23 -2.83 -25.42
CA LEU A 186 7.08 -1.40 -25.71
C LEU A 186 7.93 -0.55 -24.75
N ALA A 187 7.94 -0.89 -23.45
CA ALA A 187 8.78 -0.21 -22.48
C ALA A 187 10.28 -0.41 -22.76
N GLN A 188 10.66 -1.61 -23.24
CA GLN A 188 12.01 -1.89 -23.69
C GLN A 188 12.38 -1.05 -24.92
N PHE A 189 11.49 -1.01 -25.93
CA PHE A 189 11.69 -0.29 -27.18
C PHE A 189 11.86 1.21 -26.96
N LEU A 190 11.07 1.78 -26.03
CA LEU A 190 11.15 3.19 -25.65
C LEU A 190 12.32 3.50 -24.68
N GLY A 191 13.15 2.51 -24.35
CA GLY A 191 14.26 2.69 -23.42
C GLY A 191 13.86 2.98 -21.97
N LEU A 192 12.59 2.73 -21.61
CA LEU A 192 12.06 2.99 -20.28
C LEU A 192 12.47 1.90 -19.28
N MET A 193 12.66 0.67 -19.76
CA MET A 193 12.98 -0.49 -18.90
C MET A 193 13.97 -1.43 -19.60
N PRO A 194 14.86 -2.11 -18.84
CA PRO A 194 15.68 -3.18 -19.39
C PRO A 194 14.81 -4.39 -19.75
N LYS A 195 15.31 -5.25 -20.64
CA LYS A 195 14.60 -6.47 -21.06
C LYS A 195 14.29 -7.41 -19.90
N LYS A 196 15.23 -7.54 -18.97
CA LYS A 196 15.18 -8.41 -17.81
C LYS A 196 15.44 -7.57 -16.56
N ILE A 197 14.68 -7.83 -15.52
CA ILE A 197 14.80 -7.23 -14.20
C ILE A 197 15.06 -8.38 -13.23
N PRO A 198 16.28 -8.54 -12.70
CA PRO A 198 16.55 -9.52 -11.66
C PRO A 198 15.70 -9.22 -10.43
N ALA A 199 15.06 -10.22 -9.87
CA ALA A 199 14.24 -10.09 -8.68
C ALA A 199 14.39 -11.29 -7.76
N ARG A 200 14.21 -11.05 -6.46
CA ARG A 200 13.99 -12.10 -5.46
C ARG A 200 12.51 -12.19 -5.18
N VAL A 201 11.98 -13.40 -5.30
CA VAL A 201 10.52 -13.64 -5.29
C VAL A 201 10.20 -14.89 -4.47
N PRO A 202 8.95 -15.13 -4.03
CA PRO A 202 8.54 -16.41 -3.47
C PRO A 202 8.54 -17.53 -4.53
N ALA A 203 8.40 -18.76 -4.09
CA ALA A 203 8.40 -19.95 -4.96
C ALA A 203 7.33 -19.88 -6.06
N LEU A 204 6.14 -19.38 -5.73
CA LEU A 204 5.04 -19.13 -6.66
C LEU A 204 4.83 -17.63 -6.78
N PHE A 205 5.19 -17.08 -7.91
CA PHE A 205 5.13 -15.63 -8.13
C PHE A 205 4.42 -15.26 -9.42
N SER A 206 3.51 -14.31 -9.31
CA SER A 206 2.81 -13.73 -10.45
C SER A 206 2.59 -12.23 -10.24
N PHE A 207 2.96 -11.45 -11.25
CA PHE A 207 2.90 -10.00 -11.23
C PHE A 207 2.60 -9.49 -12.64
N GLY A 208 1.34 -9.50 -12.99
CA GLY A 208 0.85 -9.07 -14.29
C GLY A 208 1.65 -9.62 -15.48
N VAL A 209 2.07 -8.73 -16.37
CA VAL A 209 2.83 -9.06 -17.58
C VAL A 209 4.27 -9.54 -17.29
N PHE A 210 4.81 -9.21 -16.12
CA PHE A 210 6.21 -9.47 -15.74
C PHE A 210 6.46 -10.94 -15.40
N ALA A 211 5.51 -11.57 -14.72
CA ALA A 211 5.55 -12.98 -14.36
C ALA A 211 4.11 -13.52 -14.23
N ARG A 212 3.87 -14.76 -14.65
CA ARG A 212 2.57 -15.42 -14.53
C ARG A 212 2.70 -16.92 -14.43
N LEU A 213 1.77 -17.58 -13.78
CA LEU A 213 1.71 -19.03 -13.55
C LEU A 213 0.73 -19.69 -14.49
N ALA A 214 -0.39 -19.02 -14.83
CA ALA A 214 -1.45 -19.58 -15.65
C ALA A 214 -1.34 -19.24 -17.14
N LYS A 215 -1.47 -20.24 -18.02
CA LYS A 215 -1.54 -20.02 -19.48
C LYS A 215 -2.75 -19.16 -19.89
N ALA A 216 -3.85 -19.24 -19.14
CA ALA A 216 -5.08 -18.53 -19.41
C ALA A 216 -5.03 -17.05 -19.03
N SER A 217 -4.27 -16.66 -18.03
CA SER A 217 -4.08 -15.28 -17.61
C SER A 217 -3.14 -14.56 -18.57
N LYS A 218 -3.70 -13.97 -19.64
CA LYS A 218 -2.92 -13.25 -20.65
C LYS A 218 -3.07 -11.75 -20.43
N PRO A 219 -2.15 -11.09 -19.71
CA PRO A 219 -2.13 -9.63 -19.58
C PRO A 219 -1.73 -9.02 -20.92
N LYS A 220 -2.71 -8.48 -21.70
CA LYS A 220 -2.44 -8.14 -23.09
C LYS A 220 -2.21 -6.66 -23.36
N HIS A 221 -2.80 -5.77 -22.57
CA HIS A 221 -2.95 -4.36 -22.98
C HIS A 221 -2.77 -3.37 -21.84
N LEU A 222 -2.45 -2.12 -22.21
CA LEU A 222 -2.34 -0.98 -21.29
C LEU A 222 -3.65 -0.76 -20.51
N TRP A 223 -4.81 -0.86 -21.15
CA TRP A 223 -6.12 -0.71 -20.52
C TRP A 223 -6.52 -1.86 -19.57
N SER A 224 -5.80 -2.97 -19.56
CA SER A 224 -5.89 -4.02 -18.53
C SER A 224 -4.78 -3.90 -17.48
N ARG A 225 -4.16 -2.73 -17.35
CA ARG A 225 -3.03 -2.45 -16.45
C ARG A 225 -1.92 -3.50 -16.53
N TYR A 226 -1.70 -4.04 -17.72
CA TYR A 226 -0.73 -5.13 -17.94
C TYR A 226 -0.91 -6.33 -16.99
N GLY A 227 -2.14 -6.59 -16.50
CA GLY A 227 -2.46 -7.68 -15.58
C GLY A 227 -2.43 -7.32 -14.10
N LEU A 228 -2.13 -6.08 -13.73
CA LEU A 228 -2.30 -5.61 -12.35
C LEU A 228 -3.78 -5.26 -12.12
N ASN A 229 -4.63 -6.30 -12.02
CA ASN A 229 -6.06 -6.20 -11.86
C ASN A 229 -6.66 -7.47 -11.23
N ASP A 230 -7.87 -7.37 -10.68
CA ASP A 230 -8.55 -8.44 -9.94
C ASP A 230 -8.77 -9.69 -10.78
N ARG A 231 -9.17 -9.54 -12.05
CA ARG A 231 -9.39 -10.67 -12.95
C ARG A 231 -8.12 -11.50 -13.17
N PHE A 232 -6.97 -10.86 -13.34
CA PHE A 232 -5.70 -11.56 -13.49
C PHE A 232 -5.36 -12.30 -12.19
N ALA A 233 -5.43 -11.63 -11.05
CA ALA A 233 -5.15 -12.21 -9.74
C ALA A 233 -6.02 -13.44 -9.48
N ARG A 234 -7.35 -13.35 -9.73
CA ARG A 234 -8.26 -14.50 -9.68
C ARG A 234 -7.82 -15.64 -10.58
N MET A 235 -7.46 -15.38 -11.85
CA MET A 235 -7.10 -16.42 -12.81
C MET A 235 -5.82 -17.17 -12.40
N GLU A 236 -4.85 -16.45 -11.84
CA GLU A 236 -3.63 -17.04 -11.29
C GLU A 236 -3.96 -17.96 -10.10
N LEU A 237 -4.73 -17.46 -9.12
CA LEU A 237 -5.14 -18.24 -7.96
C LEU A 237 -5.98 -19.48 -8.34
N ILE A 238 -6.98 -19.33 -9.22
CA ILE A 238 -7.79 -20.45 -9.72
C ILE A 238 -6.91 -21.50 -10.42
N SER A 239 -5.86 -21.09 -11.11
CA SER A 239 -4.93 -22.03 -11.74
C SER A 239 -4.22 -22.90 -10.70
N LEU A 240 -3.77 -22.31 -9.59
CA LEU A 240 -3.16 -23.07 -8.49
C LEU A 240 -4.15 -24.02 -7.82
N ILE A 241 -5.39 -23.56 -7.58
CA ILE A 241 -6.45 -24.37 -7.00
C ILE A 241 -6.72 -25.61 -7.87
N LYS A 242 -6.98 -25.41 -9.18
CA LYS A 242 -7.34 -26.48 -10.12
C LYS A 242 -6.18 -27.47 -10.35
N GLN A 243 -4.94 -27.00 -10.27
CA GLN A 243 -3.76 -27.85 -10.41
C GLN A 243 -3.36 -28.53 -9.08
N LYS A 244 -4.08 -28.26 -7.97
CA LYS A 244 -3.73 -28.72 -6.61
C LYS A 244 -2.32 -28.29 -6.20
N GLN A 245 -1.97 -27.05 -6.53
CA GLN A 245 -0.66 -26.43 -6.29
C GLN A 245 -0.76 -25.20 -5.38
N LEU A 246 -1.73 -25.18 -4.48
CA LEU A 246 -1.79 -24.15 -3.45
C LEU A 246 -0.65 -24.39 -2.45
N PRO A 247 0.21 -23.39 -2.19
CA PRO A 247 1.22 -23.49 -1.15
C PRO A 247 0.60 -23.29 0.23
N ALA A 248 1.39 -23.49 1.29
CA ALA A 248 0.93 -23.30 2.67
C ALA A 248 0.43 -21.88 2.94
N PHE A 249 1.06 -20.87 2.32
CA PHE A 249 0.67 -19.46 2.43
C PHE A 249 0.58 -18.80 1.04
N SER A 250 -0.51 -18.09 0.80
CA SER A 250 -0.71 -17.30 -0.42
C SER A 250 -1.22 -15.90 -0.09
N ILE A 251 -0.60 -14.85 -0.66
CA ILE A 251 -1.17 -13.51 -0.65
C ILE A 251 -1.59 -13.10 -2.06
N VAL A 252 -2.79 -12.53 -2.17
CA VAL A 252 -3.42 -12.12 -3.42
C VAL A 252 -3.94 -10.70 -3.27
N TYR A 253 -3.47 -9.80 -4.12
CA TYR A 253 -3.87 -8.40 -4.10
C TYR A 253 -4.89 -8.10 -5.18
N LEU A 254 -5.99 -7.44 -4.80
CA LEU A 254 -7.14 -7.07 -5.64
C LEU A 254 -7.28 -5.54 -5.67
N PRO A 255 -6.64 -4.84 -6.65
CA PRO A 255 -6.44 -3.39 -6.61
C PRO A 255 -7.62 -2.55 -7.09
N GLN A 256 -8.68 -3.12 -7.72
CA GLN A 256 -9.61 -2.30 -8.50
C GLN A 256 -10.73 -1.62 -7.71
N ASN A 257 -10.95 -1.98 -6.44
CA ASN A 257 -11.94 -1.28 -5.63
C ASN A 257 -11.49 0.16 -5.32
N ASP A 258 -10.20 0.37 -5.08
CA ASP A 258 -9.59 1.67 -4.83
C ASP A 258 -9.93 2.72 -5.91
N ASP A 259 -9.84 2.36 -7.21
CA ASP A 259 -10.22 3.25 -8.31
C ASP A 259 -11.66 3.76 -8.20
N ALA A 260 -12.57 2.89 -7.77
CA ALA A 260 -13.98 3.24 -7.64
C ALA A 260 -14.19 4.24 -6.50
N VAL A 261 -13.45 4.04 -5.40
CA VAL A 261 -13.52 4.90 -4.21
C VAL A 261 -12.89 6.27 -4.49
N HIS A 262 -11.71 6.32 -5.09
CA HIS A 262 -11.08 7.59 -5.51
C HIS A 262 -11.97 8.41 -6.46
N ALA A 263 -12.70 7.75 -7.34
CA ALA A 263 -13.55 8.42 -8.31
C ALA A 263 -14.90 8.89 -7.75
N LYS A 264 -15.48 8.18 -6.76
CA LYS A 264 -16.87 8.37 -6.30
C LYS A 264 -17.03 8.60 -4.80
N GLY A 265 -15.98 8.35 -4.03
CA GLY A 265 -15.98 8.46 -2.57
C GLY A 265 -16.16 7.13 -1.84
N PRO A 266 -15.95 7.15 -0.52
CA PRO A 266 -15.91 5.96 0.31
C PRO A 266 -17.23 5.17 0.40
N GLN A 267 -18.35 5.73 -0.04
CA GLN A 267 -19.65 5.05 -0.07
C GLN A 267 -19.90 4.28 -1.38
N GLU A 268 -18.94 4.25 -2.30
CA GLU A 268 -19.10 3.56 -3.59
C GLU A 268 -19.02 2.03 -3.44
N ILE A 269 -20.11 1.35 -3.76
CA ILE A 269 -20.23 -0.12 -3.61
C ILE A 269 -19.94 -0.90 -4.90
N LYS A 270 -19.77 -0.24 -6.06
CA LYS A 270 -19.58 -0.94 -7.34
C LYS A 270 -18.25 -1.69 -7.40
N GLY A 271 -17.22 -1.15 -6.74
CA GLY A 271 -15.94 -1.81 -6.61
C GLY A 271 -16.10 -3.14 -5.87
N ILE A 272 -16.71 -3.11 -4.68
CA ILE A 272 -16.97 -4.28 -3.83
C ILE A 272 -17.77 -5.34 -4.60
N LYS A 273 -18.83 -4.94 -5.32
CA LYS A 273 -19.64 -5.87 -6.16
C LYS A 273 -18.83 -6.55 -7.27
N LYS A 274 -17.83 -5.89 -7.82
CA LYS A 274 -16.93 -6.48 -8.82
C LYS A 274 -15.99 -7.49 -8.17
N VAL A 275 -15.37 -7.10 -7.06
CA VAL A 275 -14.49 -7.97 -6.29
C VAL A 275 -15.25 -9.21 -5.80
N ASP A 276 -16.47 -9.07 -5.31
CA ASP A 276 -17.30 -10.21 -4.88
C ASP A 276 -17.51 -11.25 -6.00
N LYS A 277 -17.68 -10.81 -7.26
CA LYS A 277 -17.76 -11.74 -8.41
C LYS A 277 -16.45 -12.50 -8.65
N GLU A 278 -15.32 -11.86 -8.40
CA GLU A 278 -14.04 -12.54 -8.48
C GLU A 278 -13.88 -13.56 -7.33
N LEU A 279 -14.34 -13.21 -6.11
CA LEU A 279 -14.38 -14.12 -4.96
C LEU A 279 -15.32 -15.32 -5.20
N GLN A 280 -16.53 -15.11 -5.74
CA GLN A 280 -17.42 -16.21 -6.14
C GLN A 280 -16.70 -17.21 -7.03
N ALA A 281 -16.02 -16.72 -8.08
CA ALA A 281 -15.30 -17.59 -9.01
C ALA A 281 -14.11 -18.31 -8.36
N ILE A 282 -13.47 -17.71 -7.36
CA ILE A 282 -12.40 -18.35 -6.56
C ILE A 282 -13.01 -19.49 -5.72
N LEU A 283 -14.10 -19.25 -5.00
CA LEU A 283 -14.77 -20.25 -4.18
C LEU A 283 -15.31 -21.41 -5.03
N ASP A 284 -15.94 -21.11 -6.18
CA ASP A 284 -16.45 -22.11 -7.15
C ASP A 284 -15.33 -23.03 -7.68
N ALA A 285 -14.09 -22.53 -7.76
CA ALA A 285 -12.96 -23.32 -8.26
C ALA A 285 -12.59 -24.51 -7.38
N PHE A 286 -13.03 -24.55 -6.12
CA PHE A 286 -12.85 -25.67 -5.20
C PHE A 286 -13.91 -26.76 -5.38
N GLY A 287 -14.98 -26.52 -6.15
CA GLY A 287 -16.12 -27.40 -6.37
C GLY A 287 -17.41 -26.83 -5.78
N SER A 288 -17.42 -26.47 -4.52
CA SER A 288 -18.45 -25.72 -3.82
C SER A 288 -17.81 -24.72 -2.85
N TRP A 289 -18.60 -23.80 -2.31
CA TRP A 289 -18.12 -22.83 -1.32
C TRP A 289 -17.79 -23.50 0.02
N ASP A 290 -18.56 -24.51 0.41
CA ASP A 290 -18.26 -25.34 1.60
C ASP A 290 -16.96 -26.14 1.39
N ASP A 291 -16.75 -26.72 0.20
CA ASP A 291 -15.49 -27.36 -0.16
C ASP A 291 -14.29 -26.40 -0.07
N ALA A 292 -14.49 -25.13 -0.44
CA ALA A 292 -13.43 -24.13 -0.32
C ALA A 292 -12.98 -23.96 1.15
N LEU A 293 -13.95 -23.83 2.07
CA LEU A 293 -13.67 -23.71 3.50
C LEU A 293 -13.10 -24.98 4.13
N GLN A 294 -13.41 -26.16 3.57
CA GLN A 294 -12.78 -27.41 4.00
C GLN A 294 -11.32 -27.51 3.54
N LYS A 295 -11.01 -27.05 2.31
CA LYS A 295 -9.71 -27.22 1.63
C LYS A 295 -8.72 -26.08 1.88
N ALA A 296 -9.19 -24.88 2.28
CA ALA A 296 -8.34 -23.73 2.59
C ALA A 296 -8.93 -22.87 3.71
N ASN A 297 -8.07 -22.16 4.40
CA ASN A 297 -8.44 -21.06 5.29
C ASN A 297 -8.34 -19.75 4.51
N PHE A 298 -9.27 -18.83 4.76
CA PHE A 298 -9.30 -17.53 4.08
C PHE A 298 -9.20 -16.39 5.09
N ILE A 299 -8.40 -15.39 4.74
CA ILE A 299 -8.41 -14.07 5.36
C ILE A 299 -8.71 -13.08 4.24
N ILE A 300 -9.84 -12.37 4.33
CA ILE A 300 -10.20 -11.29 3.42
C ILE A 300 -10.11 -9.98 4.20
N MET A 301 -9.36 -9.01 3.70
CA MET A 301 -9.12 -7.78 4.45
C MET A 301 -8.94 -6.58 3.52
N GLY A 302 -9.19 -5.38 4.06
CA GLY A 302 -8.75 -4.13 3.45
C GLY A 302 -7.28 -3.84 3.77
N ASP A 303 -6.71 -2.88 3.07
CA ASP A 303 -5.39 -2.32 3.36
C ASP A 303 -5.49 -0.89 3.90
N SER A 304 -6.36 -0.03 3.32
CA SER A 304 -6.63 1.33 3.79
C SER A 304 -8.12 1.65 3.73
N GLY A 305 -8.54 2.62 4.54
CA GLY A 305 -9.77 3.35 4.31
C GLY A 305 -9.51 4.58 3.42
N GLN A 306 -10.56 5.33 3.11
CA GLN A 306 -10.49 6.62 2.43
C GLN A 306 -11.47 7.63 3.04
N THR A 307 -11.08 8.88 3.06
CA THR A 307 -11.94 10.00 3.48
C THR A 307 -12.61 10.64 2.27
N HIS A 308 -13.89 10.97 2.41
CA HIS A 308 -14.63 11.68 1.36
C HIS A 308 -14.10 13.10 1.17
N MET A 309 -13.79 13.46 -0.06
CA MET A 309 -13.33 14.82 -0.40
C MET A 309 -14.48 15.81 -0.43
N ILE A 310 -14.27 17.03 0.07
CA ILE A 310 -15.31 18.08 0.01
C ILE A 310 -15.60 18.43 -1.46
N PRO A 311 -16.88 18.74 -1.79
CA PRO A 311 -17.29 18.94 -3.19
C PRO A 311 -16.65 20.14 -3.89
N ASN A 312 -16.17 21.13 -3.16
CA ASN A 312 -15.51 22.31 -3.73
C ASN A 312 -14.02 22.03 -3.97
N HIS A 313 -13.68 21.55 -5.16
CA HIS A 313 -12.33 21.17 -5.54
C HIS A 313 -11.26 22.23 -5.27
N LYS A 314 -11.56 23.53 -5.45
CA LYS A 314 -10.55 24.58 -5.22
C LYS A 314 -10.19 24.73 -3.74
N SER A 315 -11.15 24.56 -2.84
CA SER A 315 -10.93 24.66 -1.40
C SER A 315 -10.50 23.33 -0.77
N ALA A 316 -10.66 22.20 -1.48
CA ALA A 316 -10.26 20.88 -1.01
C ALA A 316 -8.74 20.70 -0.95
N TYR A 317 -7.99 21.43 -1.76
CA TYR A 317 -6.54 21.23 -1.89
C TYR A 317 -5.74 22.28 -1.15
N ILE A 318 -4.73 21.83 -0.43
CA ILE A 318 -3.76 22.66 0.31
C ILE A 318 -2.46 22.66 -0.48
N ASP A 319 -2.16 23.77 -1.16
CA ASP A 319 -0.95 23.91 -1.96
C ASP A 319 0.24 24.27 -1.08
N LEU A 320 1.09 23.25 -0.80
CA LEU A 320 2.27 23.42 0.05
C LEU A 320 3.33 24.32 -0.56
N ARG A 321 3.43 24.41 -1.89
CA ARG A 321 4.38 25.32 -2.52
C ARG A 321 3.97 26.78 -2.36
N THR A 322 2.67 27.03 -2.40
CA THR A 322 2.12 28.37 -2.12
C THR A 322 2.27 28.73 -0.63
N LEU A 323 1.99 27.79 0.26
CA LEU A 323 2.08 28.00 1.70
C LEU A 323 3.54 28.28 2.15
N LEU A 324 4.50 27.61 1.54
CA LEU A 324 5.93 27.71 1.86
C LEU A 324 6.73 28.50 0.79
N GLN A 325 6.09 29.41 0.05
CA GLN A 325 6.72 30.16 -1.06
C GLN A 325 7.90 31.05 -0.67
N THR A 326 8.07 31.33 0.61
CA THR A 326 9.23 32.08 1.16
C THR A 326 10.51 31.26 1.15
N TYR A 327 10.42 29.93 1.02
CA TYR A 327 11.55 29.02 0.98
C TYR A 327 11.85 28.57 -0.44
N LYS A 328 13.12 28.27 -0.70
CA LYS A 328 13.52 27.69 -1.97
C LYS A 328 13.26 26.17 -1.95
N ILE A 329 12.15 25.78 -2.53
CA ILE A 329 11.68 24.40 -2.60
C ILE A 329 12.24 23.72 -3.85
N MET A 330 12.89 22.55 -3.69
CA MET A 330 13.40 21.75 -4.80
C MET A 330 12.29 21.45 -5.84
N PRO A 331 12.52 21.71 -7.12
CA PRO A 331 11.59 21.30 -8.18
C PRO A 331 11.55 19.78 -8.34
N ILE A 332 10.38 19.19 -8.54
CA ILE A 332 10.24 17.73 -8.64
C ILE A 332 11.03 17.11 -9.80
N ALA A 333 11.16 17.82 -10.92
CA ALA A 333 11.93 17.37 -12.08
C ALA A 333 13.43 17.23 -11.81
N GLN A 334 13.93 17.85 -10.75
CA GLN A 334 15.35 17.84 -10.40
C GLN A 334 15.79 16.52 -9.77
N GLN A 335 14.89 15.80 -9.09
CA GLN A 335 15.09 14.51 -8.40
C GLN A 335 16.11 14.56 -7.24
N SER A 336 17.21 15.29 -7.35
CA SER A 336 18.24 15.43 -6.32
C SER A 336 18.47 16.91 -5.96
N PRO A 337 18.68 17.23 -4.68
CA PRO A 337 18.81 18.62 -4.24
C PRO A 337 20.10 19.28 -4.75
N GLN A 338 20.00 20.58 -5.04
CA GLN A 338 21.14 21.46 -5.26
C GLN A 338 21.49 22.22 -3.97
N PRO A 339 22.72 22.75 -3.83
CA PRO A 339 23.14 23.48 -2.62
C PRO A 339 22.26 24.67 -2.24
N SER A 340 21.50 25.19 -3.19
CA SER A 340 20.61 26.33 -2.97
C SER A 340 19.20 25.93 -2.53
N ASP A 341 18.83 24.66 -2.59
CA ASP A 341 17.51 24.20 -2.19
C ASP A 341 17.43 24.10 -0.68
N GLN A 342 16.36 24.64 -0.11
CA GLN A 342 16.15 24.68 1.33
C GLN A 342 15.22 23.58 1.82
N LEU A 343 14.20 23.25 1.00
CA LEU A 343 13.19 22.25 1.35
C LEU A 343 12.96 21.26 0.21
N ILE A 344 12.61 20.02 0.60
CA ILE A 344 12.00 19.02 -0.29
C ILE A 344 10.61 18.72 0.22
N LEU A 345 9.64 18.72 -0.69
CA LEU A 345 8.26 18.31 -0.41
C LEU A 345 8.01 16.96 -1.06
N CYS A 346 7.60 15.96 -0.27
CA CYS A 346 7.14 14.66 -0.74
C CYS A 346 5.69 14.46 -0.32
N VAL A 347 4.77 14.64 -1.25
CA VAL A 347 3.34 14.58 -1.00
C VAL A 347 2.82 13.17 -1.28
N ASN A 348 2.03 12.65 -0.35
CA ASN A 348 1.35 11.37 -0.39
C ASN A 348 -0.13 11.59 -0.06
N GLU A 349 -0.85 12.26 -0.96
CA GLU A 349 -2.27 12.60 -0.85
C GLU A 349 -2.61 13.41 0.42
N ARG A 350 -3.19 12.77 1.46
CA ARG A 350 -3.58 13.44 2.69
C ARG A 350 -2.47 13.54 3.74
N MET A 351 -1.23 13.14 3.38
CA MET A 351 -0.06 13.38 4.19
C MET A 351 1.11 13.90 3.35
N ALA A 352 2.08 14.53 3.96
CA ALA A 352 3.30 14.95 3.32
C ALA A 352 4.49 14.93 4.28
N TYR A 353 5.67 14.75 3.68
CA TYR A 353 6.96 15.00 4.33
C TYR A 353 7.54 16.31 3.83
N ILE A 354 8.06 17.13 4.74
CA ILE A 354 8.87 18.30 4.46
C ILE A 354 10.27 18.03 5.01
N TYR A 355 11.24 17.84 4.13
CA TYR A 355 12.64 17.66 4.53
C TYR A 355 13.37 18.99 4.50
N ILE A 356 14.10 19.29 5.57
CA ILE A 356 14.85 20.53 5.75
C ILE A 356 16.30 20.26 5.37
N LEU A 357 16.75 20.87 4.27
CA LEU A 357 18.10 20.67 3.73
C LEU A 357 19.09 21.70 4.24
N ASP A 358 18.64 22.94 4.42
CA ASP A 358 19.46 24.07 4.86
C ASP A 358 19.37 24.22 6.38
N GLN A 359 20.49 24.05 7.06
CA GLN A 359 20.58 24.17 8.52
C GLN A 359 20.29 25.59 9.05
N GLN A 360 20.27 26.60 8.18
CA GLN A 360 19.90 27.97 8.55
C GLN A 360 18.37 28.16 8.58
N VAL A 361 17.62 27.27 8.01
CA VAL A 361 16.13 27.29 8.03
C VAL A 361 15.64 26.79 9.38
N SER A 362 14.91 27.63 10.07
CA SER A 362 14.32 27.28 11.37
C SER A 362 13.12 26.35 11.20
N LEU A 363 13.18 25.16 11.80
CA LEU A 363 12.05 24.25 11.90
C LEU A 363 10.82 24.94 12.52
N ALA A 364 11.03 25.72 13.59
CA ALA A 364 9.95 26.44 14.27
C ALA A 364 9.27 27.48 13.37
N GLU A 365 10.00 28.13 12.47
CA GLU A 365 9.41 29.05 11.48
C GLU A 365 8.56 28.31 10.46
N ILE A 366 9.02 27.15 9.96
CA ILE A 366 8.21 26.33 9.05
C ILE A 366 6.92 25.88 9.75
N VAL A 367 7.02 25.34 10.97
CA VAL A 367 5.86 24.93 11.77
C VAL A 367 4.90 26.10 11.94
N SER A 368 5.39 27.31 12.28
CA SER A 368 4.56 28.51 12.40
C SER A 368 3.88 28.92 11.09
N HIS A 369 4.49 28.66 9.93
CA HIS A 369 3.82 28.86 8.64
C HIS A 369 2.72 27.84 8.39
N LEU A 370 2.96 26.55 8.71
CA LEU A 370 1.99 25.48 8.54
C LEU A 370 0.77 25.66 9.45
N GLN A 371 0.96 26.15 10.68
CA GLN A 371 -0.12 26.43 11.64
C GLN A 371 -1.12 27.51 11.19
N LYS A 372 -0.76 28.36 10.22
CA LYS A 372 -1.70 29.34 9.63
C LYS A 372 -2.73 28.72 8.72
N GLU A 373 -2.57 27.49 8.33
CA GLU A 373 -3.48 26.75 7.46
C GLU A 373 -4.36 25.81 8.29
N GLU A 374 -5.59 26.23 8.55
CA GLU A 374 -6.55 25.53 9.43
C GLU A 374 -6.94 24.12 8.93
N ARG A 375 -6.73 23.82 7.63
CA ARG A 375 -7.01 22.51 7.03
C ARG A 375 -5.89 21.50 7.26
N ILE A 376 -4.77 21.92 7.84
CA ILE A 376 -3.73 21.01 8.32
C ILE A 376 -4.15 20.49 9.69
N ASP A 377 -4.21 19.17 9.81
CA ASP A 377 -4.68 18.46 11.00
C ASP A 377 -3.56 18.27 12.03
N ILE A 378 -2.53 17.53 11.64
CA ILE A 378 -1.38 17.20 12.48
C ILE A 378 -0.10 17.73 11.82
N ILE A 379 0.76 18.36 12.63
CA ILE A 379 2.12 18.75 12.27
C ILE A 379 3.03 18.12 13.32
N ALA A 380 3.95 17.25 12.90
CA ALA A 380 4.80 16.52 13.82
C ALA A 380 6.26 16.50 13.34
N TRP A 381 7.18 16.49 14.29
CA TRP A 381 8.62 16.36 14.04
C TRP A 381 9.30 15.65 15.20
N ARG A 382 10.47 15.09 14.93
CA ARG A 382 11.32 14.53 15.97
C ARG A 382 12.37 15.56 16.38
N GLN A 383 12.56 15.73 17.67
CA GLN A 383 13.67 16.46 18.24
C GLN A 383 14.27 15.59 19.35
N GLU A 384 15.52 15.22 19.19
CA GLU A 384 16.18 14.22 20.02
C GLU A 384 15.37 12.91 20.05
N GLU A 385 15.07 12.38 21.24
CA GLU A 385 14.28 11.15 21.41
C GLU A 385 12.75 11.40 21.40
N ARG A 386 12.33 12.68 21.48
CA ARG A 386 10.90 13.03 21.60
C ARG A 386 10.30 13.38 20.25
N ILE A 387 9.06 12.98 20.09
CA ILE A 387 8.19 13.41 19.00
C ILE A 387 7.31 14.54 19.49
N HIS A 388 7.39 15.66 18.82
CA HIS A 388 6.58 16.84 19.05
C HIS A 388 5.46 16.89 18.04
N VAL A 389 4.26 17.20 18.51
CA VAL A 389 3.06 17.31 17.68
C VAL A 389 2.33 18.61 18.00
N THR A 390 1.84 19.28 16.96
CA THR A 390 1.03 20.49 17.08
C THR A 390 -0.02 20.56 15.98
N ASN A 391 -0.93 21.52 16.07
CA ASN A 391 -1.95 21.83 15.08
C ASN A 391 -2.08 23.35 14.85
N HIS A 392 -3.05 23.76 14.04
CA HIS A 392 -3.34 25.16 13.76
C HIS A 392 -3.78 25.98 15.01
N LEU A 393 -4.30 25.32 16.06
CA LEU A 393 -4.67 25.96 17.34
C LEU A 393 -3.48 26.16 18.28
N ASN A 394 -2.27 25.78 17.85
CA ASN A 394 -1.06 25.76 18.68
C ASN A 394 -1.18 24.88 19.93
N THR A 395 -2.11 23.91 19.91
CA THR A 395 -2.15 22.84 20.92
C THR A 395 -0.89 21.98 20.73
N GLN A 396 -0.27 21.52 21.81
CA GLN A 396 1.00 20.81 21.76
C GLN A 396 0.98 19.55 22.63
N VAL A 397 1.55 18.49 22.11
CA VAL A 397 1.89 17.28 22.87
C VAL A 397 3.27 16.80 22.43
N GLN A 398 4.02 16.25 23.37
CA GLN A 398 5.30 15.60 23.08
C GLN A 398 5.34 14.23 23.76
N TYR A 399 5.98 13.28 23.13
CA TYR A 399 6.05 11.92 23.66
C TYR A 399 7.29 11.16 23.20
N GLN A 400 7.61 10.10 23.94
CA GLN A 400 8.60 9.10 23.59
C GLN A 400 8.19 7.71 24.08
N ALA A 401 8.79 6.68 23.52
CA ALA A 401 8.57 5.30 23.98
C ALA A 401 9.18 5.05 25.36
N LYS A 402 8.73 3.97 26.03
CA LYS A 402 9.24 3.47 27.34
C LYS A 402 8.91 4.39 28.52
N GLY A 403 7.69 4.88 28.60
CA GLY A 403 7.19 5.67 29.72
C GLY A 403 6.21 4.91 30.62
N LYS A 404 5.48 5.67 31.45
CA LYS A 404 4.55 5.15 32.44
C LYS A 404 3.17 4.79 31.89
N TYR A 405 2.78 5.37 30.75
CA TYR A 405 1.48 5.11 30.17
C TYR A 405 1.55 3.87 29.26
N CYS A 406 0.57 2.96 29.40
CA CYS A 406 0.43 1.78 28.57
C CYS A 406 -0.81 1.94 27.67
N ASP A 407 -0.68 1.72 26.36
CA ASP A 407 -1.81 1.78 25.45
C ASP A 407 -2.50 0.41 25.27
N GLU A 408 -3.58 0.38 24.52
CA GLU A 408 -4.38 -0.82 24.21
C GLU A 408 -3.63 -1.89 23.40
N TYR A 409 -2.40 -1.57 22.94
CA TYR A 409 -1.52 -2.49 22.22
C TYR A 409 -0.30 -2.92 23.06
N ASP A 410 -0.33 -2.72 24.40
CA ASP A 410 0.75 -3.03 25.36
C ASP A 410 2.05 -2.26 25.07
N GLN A 411 1.97 -1.11 24.39
CA GLN A 411 3.10 -0.22 24.18
C GLN A 411 3.16 0.81 25.30
N THR A 412 4.37 1.20 25.72
CA THR A 412 4.53 2.13 26.83
C THR A 412 5.10 3.46 26.37
N TRP A 413 4.52 4.55 26.91
CA TRP A 413 4.78 5.92 26.47
C TRP A 413 5.01 6.87 27.64
N GLU A 414 5.96 7.78 27.46
CA GLU A 414 6.08 9.00 28.25
C GLU A 414 5.47 10.13 27.42
N ILE A 415 4.47 10.82 27.98
CA ILE A 415 3.69 11.84 27.26
C ILE A 415 3.56 13.08 28.13
N GLU A 416 3.75 14.23 27.55
CA GLU A 416 3.57 15.56 28.15
C GLU A 416 2.78 16.47 27.20
N GLY A 417 1.91 17.32 27.74
CA GLY A 417 1.10 18.25 26.98
C GLY A 417 -0.37 17.87 26.88
N ASP A 418 -1.07 18.38 25.87
CA ASP A 418 -2.50 18.22 25.70
C ASP A 418 -2.85 17.00 24.85
N LEU A 419 -3.33 15.95 25.47
CA LEU A 419 -3.70 14.68 24.83
C LEU A 419 -4.89 14.82 23.86
N THR A 420 -5.71 15.86 24.01
CA THR A 420 -6.87 16.07 23.14
C THR A 420 -6.47 16.35 21.69
N LEU A 421 -5.24 16.84 21.45
CA LEU A 421 -4.69 17.03 20.12
C LEU A 421 -4.71 15.74 19.28
N LEU A 422 -4.45 14.63 19.91
CA LEU A 422 -4.39 13.30 19.27
C LEU A 422 -5.57 12.39 19.67
N ASP A 423 -6.60 12.98 20.28
CA ASP A 423 -7.79 12.28 20.80
C ASP A 423 -7.42 11.04 21.62
N ILE A 424 -6.45 11.23 22.52
CA ILE A 424 -5.98 10.18 23.44
C ILE A 424 -6.69 10.34 24.78
N HIS A 425 -7.25 9.24 25.29
CA HIS A 425 -7.98 9.22 26.55
C HIS A 425 -7.22 8.38 27.61
N VAL A 426 -7.13 8.92 28.83
CA VAL A 426 -6.62 8.18 29.98
C VAL A 426 -7.80 7.52 30.68
N VAL A 427 -7.92 6.20 30.55
CA VAL A 427 -9.07 5.44 31.11
C VAL A 427 -8.86 5.10 32.56
N ASN A 428 -7.66 4.70 32.95
CA ASN A 428 -7.22 4.41 34.30
C ASN A 428 -5.87 5.11 34.55
N GLN A 429 -5.35 5.11 35.76
CA GLN A 429 -4.16 5.88 36.16
C GLN A 429 -3.02 5.93 35.12
N ASN A 430 -2.85 4.87 34.31
CA ASN A 430 -1.76 4.79 33.32
C ASN A 430 -2.19 4.11 32.00
N GLN A 431 -3.48 3.82 31.80
CA GLN A 431 -3.95 3.20 30.54
C GLN A 431 -4.46 4.23 29.56
N LEU A 432 -4.01 4.13 28.30
CA LEU A 432 -4.42 4.97 27.19
C LEU A 432 -5.32 4.20 26.24
N THR A 433 -6.30 4.91 25.69
CA THR A 433 -7.08 4.48 24.52
C THR A 433 -7.05 5.58 23.45
N TYR A 434 -7.21 5.18 22.20
CA TYR A 434 -7.20 6.07 21.06
C TYR A 434 -8.62 6.28 20.54
N GLY A 435 -8.95 7.52 20.17
CA GLY A 435 -10.22 7.87 19.52
C GLY A 435 -10.08 7.99 17.99
N GLU A 436 -10.10 9.21 17.46
CA GLU A 436 -10.07 9.45 16.00
C GLU A 436 -8.76 9.06 15.33
N TYR A 437 -7.67 8.89 16.08
CA TYR A 437 -6.34 8.54 15.54
C TYR A 437 -5.85 7.21 16.15
N PRO A 438 -6.31 6.04 15.63
CA PRO A 438 -5.95 4.75 16.19
C PRO A 438 -4.44 4.50 16.12
N ASP A 439 -3.85 4.00 17.25
CA ASP A 439 -2.41 3.70 17.38
C ASP A 439 -1.48 4.86 16.95
N VAL A 440 -1.93 6.10 17.16
CA VAL A 440 -1.26 7.29 16.61
C VAL A 440 0.20 7.43 17.07
N LEU A 441 0.48 7.11 18.32
CA LEU A 441 1.82 7.28 18.90
C LEU A 441 2.84 6.38 18.18
N SER A 442 2.52 5.10 18.01
CA SER A 442 3.39 4.14 17.34
C SER A 442 3.48 4.40 15.84
N ARG A 443 2.36 4.68 15.18
CA ARG A 443 2.30 4.93 13.75
C ARG A 443 3.09 6.17 13.34
N LEU A 444 2.96 7.25 14.11
CA LEU A 444 3.69 8.49 13.85
C LEU A 444 5.20 8.34 14.18
N ALA A 445 5.54 7.66 15.27
CA ALA A 445 6.92 7.31 15.59
C ALA A 445 7.56 6.43 14.51
N GLY A 446 6.76 5.54 13.91
CA GLY A 446 7.19 4.58 12.89
C GLY A 446 7.60 5.18 11.55
N VAL A 447 7.23 6.44 11.26
CA VAL A 447 7.63 7.12 10.01
C VAL A 447 8.77 8.11 10.19
N MET A 448 9.22 8.35 11.42
CA MET A 448 10.30 9.31 11.70
C MET A 448 11.61 8.56 11.87
N ASP A 449 12.60 8.93 11.08
CA ASP A 449 13.97 8.48 11.29
C ASP A 449 14.72 9.44 12.23
N ASN A 450 15.90 9.02 12.70
CA ASN A 450 16.73 9.82 13.60
C ASN A 450 17.78 10.67 12.86
N TYR A 451 17.80 10.64 11.52
CA TYR A 451 18.94 11.13 10.75
C TYR A 451 18.61 12.36 9.91
N THR A 452 17.35 12.53 9.52
CA THR A 452 16.96 13.58 8.58
C THR A 452 15.98 14.55 9.25
N PRO A 453 16.33 15.85 9.42
CA PRO A 453 15.37 16.83 9.90
C PRO A 453 14.16 16.90 8.98
N MET A 454 13.00 16.48 9.48
CA MET A 454 11.76 16.45 8.69
C MET A 454 10.54 16.79 9.54
N ILE A 455 9.55 17.33 8.86
CA ILE A 455 8.20 17.52 9.38
C ILE A 455 7.29 16.52 8.66
N VAL A 456 6.49 15.81 9.43
CA VAL A 456 5.37 14.98 8.96
C VAL A 456 4.09 15.75 9.19
N MET A 457 3.23 15.83 8.18
CA MET A 457 1.97 16.53 8.32
C MET A 457 0.83 15.79 7.66
N THR A 458 -0.39 15.98 8.18
CA THR A 458 -1.62 15.42 7.61
C THR A 458 -2.66 16.51 7.36
N ALA A 459 -3.53 16.28 6.37
CA ALA A 459 -4.69 17.14 6.11
C ALA A 459 -5.90 16.65 6.91
N ALA A 460 -6.73 17.58 7.38
CA ALA A 460 -8.02 17.29 7.99
C ALA A 460 -8.94 16.53 7.04
N ALA A 461 -9.97 15.88 7.59
CA ALA A 461 -10.96 15.12 6.81
C ALA A 461 -11.59 16.00 5.71
N GLY A 462 -11.63 15.49 4.48
CA GLY A 462 -12.15 16.22 3.32
C GLY A 462 -11.11 17.05 2.54
N TYR A 463 -9.89 17.17 3.04
CA TYR A 463 -8.82 17.94 2.42
C TYR A 463 -7.65 17.06 2.00
N GLU A 464 -6.91 17.51 0.98
CA GLU A 464 -5.75 16.84 0.41
C GLU A 464 -4.60 17.82 0.22
N LEU A 465 -3.38 17.36 0.47
CA LEU A 465 -2.17 18.11 0.25
C LEU A 465 -1.73 18.01 -1.21
N VAL A 466 -1.29 19.10 -1.79
CA VAL A 466 -0.74 19.10 -3.14
C VAL A 466 0.61 19.81 -3.19
N GLY A 467 1.48 19.25 -3.99
CA GLY A 467 2.78 19.82 -4.36
C GLY A 467 2.84 20.12 -5.85
N GLU A 468 4.04 20.01 -6.42
CA GLU A 468 4.26 20.26 -7.83
C GLU A 468 3.77 19.07 -8.68
N ALA A 469 2.64 19.25 -9.38
CA ALA A 469 2.01 18.25 -10.24
C ALA A 469 1.41 17.03 -9.52
N SER A 470 1.18 17.11 -8.21
CA SER A 470 0.51 16.05 -7.45
C SER A 470 -0.84 15.66 -8.08
N PRO A 471 -1.24 14.39 -8.01
CA PRO A 471 -2.60 14.00 -8.36
C PRO A 471 -3.60 14.69 -7.43
N THR A 472 -4.85 14.73 -7.84
CA THR A 472 -5.95 15.26 -7.04
C THR A 472 -7.16 14.35 -7.20
N HIS A 473 -7.86 14.08 -6.12
CA HIS A 473 -8.98 13.16 -6.08
C HIS A 473 -10.30 13.91 -5.82
N VAL A 474 -11.36 13.44 -6.45
CA VAL A 474 -12.68 14.10 -6.37
C VAL A 474 -13.65 13.37 -5.46
N GLY A 475 -13.48 12.07 -5.26
CA GLY A 475 -14.37 11.23 -4.47
C GLY A 475 -13.78 10.92 -3.10
N GLY A 476 -12.74 10.11 -3.05
CA GLY A 476 -12.03 9.73 -1.84
C GLY A 476 -10.54 9.94 -1.96
N SER A 477 -9.87 10.16 -0.84
CA SER A 477 -8.42 10.25 -0.70
C SER A 477 -8.00 9.68 0.67
N HIS A 478 -6.77 9.24 0.78
CA HIS A 478 -6.23 8.64 2.00
C HIS A 478 -4.79 9.11 2.27
N GLY A 479 -4.11 8.54 3.24
CA GLY A 479 -2.73 8.89 3.59
C GLY A 479 -2.57 9.32 5.03
N SER A 480 -3.65 9.77 5.71
CA SER A 480 -3.56 10.35 7.04
C SER A 480 -3.62 9.31 8.18
N LEU A 481 -3.51 9.81 9.42
CA LEU A 481 -3.62 9.04 10.65
C LEU A 481 -5.08 8.84 11.10
N HIS A 482 -6.02 9.62 10.54
CA HIS A 482 -7.40 9.63 10.94
C HIS A 482 -8.06 8.26 10.72
N TYR A 483 -9.02 7.88 11.59
CA TYR A 483 -9.67 6.55 11.55
C TYR A 483 -10.32 6.24 10.20
N MET A 484 -10.81 7.24 9.48
CA MET A 484 -11.42 7.05 8.15
C MET A 484 -10.43 6.49 7.13
N ASP A 485 -9.15 6.84 7.23
CA ASP A 485 -8.08 6.31 6.37
C ASP A 485 -7.48 5.03 6.94
N SER A 486 -7.67 4.76 8.24
CA SER A 486 -6.89 3.82 9.02
C SER A 486 -7.62 2.52 9.35
N TYR A 487 -8.93 2.54 9.56
CA TYR A 487 -9.68 1.33 9.88
C TYR A 487 -10.12 0.58 8.62
N VAL A 488 -9.84 -0.71 8.61
CA VAL A 488 -10.25 -1.65 7.57
C VAL A 488 -10.92 -2.88 8.16
N PRO A 489 -11.91 -3.50 7.48
CA PRO A 489 -12.50 -4.75 7.92
C PRO A 489 -11.62 -5.95 7.57
N MET A 490 -11.80 -7.03 8.34
CA MET A 490 -11.21 -8.33 8.09
C MET A 490 -12.20 -9.46 8.38
N ILE A 491 -12.23 -10.46 7.50
CA ILE A 491 -12.96 -11.72 7.67
C ILE A 491 -11.94 -12.84 7.80
N VAL A 492 -12.07 -13.70 8.80
CA VAL A 492 -11.19 -14.85 9.05
C VAL A 492 -12.02 -16.12 9.07
N THR A 493 -11.72 -17.09 8.22
CA THR A 493 -12.42 -18.39 8.19
C THR A 493 -11.53 -19.52 8.74
N GLY A 494 -12.11 -20.68 9.09
CA GLY A 494 -11.37 -21.89 9.37
C GLY A 494 -11.02 -22.12 10.83
N HIS A 495 -11.68 -21.47 11.79
CA HIS A 495 -11.44 -21.62 13.23
C HIS A 495 -9.98 -21.38 13.61
N LEU A 496 -9.33 -20.42 12.94
CA LEU A 496 -7.97 -20.02 13.29
C LEU A 496 -7.94 -19.30 14.63
N PRO A 497 -6.86 -19.42 15.41
CA PRO A 497 -6.66 -18.57 16.58
C PRO A 497 -6.82 -17.09 16.21
N PRO A 498 -7.52 -16.28 17.03
CA PRO A 498 -7.71 -14.86 16.73
C PRO A 498 -6.36 -14.13 16.66
N PRO A 499 -6.27 -13.06 15.87
CA PRO A 499 -5.07 -12.23 15.87
C PRO A 499 -4.85 -11.64 17.26
N PRO A 500 -3.61 -11.63 17.79
CA PRO A 500 -3.32 -11.12 19.12
C PRO A 500 -3.61 -9.63 19.26
N LYS A 501 -3.49 -8.88 18.16
CA LYS A 501 -3.78 -7.45 18.04
C LYS A 501 -4.36 -7.15 16.66
N LEU A 502 -5.32 -6.22 16.60
CA LEU A 502 -6.00 -5.85 15.35
C LEU A 502 -5.25 -4.71 14.63
N ARG A 503 -3.98 -4.94 14.29
CA ARG A 503 -3.14 -4.02 13.52
C ARG A 503 -2.39 -4.79 12.44
N LEU A 504 -2.26 -4.21 11.25
CA LEU A 504 -1.55 -4.85 10.12
C LEU A 504 -0.11 -5.21 10.44
N ILE A 505 0.57 -4.40 11.25
CA ILE A 505 1.96 -4.62 11.66
C ILE A 505 2.16 -5.93 12.45
N ASP A 506 1.13 -6.43 13.14
CA ASP A 506 1.21 -7.64 13.95
C ASP A 506 0.89 -8.91 13.15
N PHE A 507 0.39 -8.79 11.92
CA PHE A 507 -0.17 -9.93 11.18
C PHE A 507 0.89 -10.88 10.63
N LYS A 508 2.07 -10.42 10.25
CA LYS A 508 3.15 -11.34 9.87
C LYS A 508 3.46 -12.34 10.99
N ALA A 509 3.62 -11.85 12.20
CA ALA A 509 3.92 -12.69 13.37
C ALA A 509 2.76 -13.66 13.66
N TRP A 510 1.52 -13.19 13.55
CA TRP A 510 0.33 -14.01 13.69
C TRP A 510 0.29 -15.13 12.64
N TRP A 511 0.45 -14.84 11.37
CA TRP A 511 0.44 -15.84 10.29
C TRP A 511 1.54 -16.89 10.42
N LEU A 512 2.73 -16.49 10.90
CA LEU A 512 3.81 -17.42 11.19
C LEU A 512 3.48 -18.33 12.40
N SER A 513 2.72 -17.83 13.39
CA SER A 513 2.28 -18.63 14.52
C SER A 513 1.22 -19.68 14.14
N LEU A 514 0.34 -19.36 13.15
CA LEU A 514 -0.66 -20.29 12.64
C LEU A 514 -0.03 -21.55 12.00
N TYR A 515 1.15 -21.43 11.44
CA TYR A 515 1.90 -22.56 10.90
C TYR A 515 2.36 -23.51 12.01
N LYS A 516 2.88 -22.95 13.12
CA LYS A 516 3.44 -23.74 14.22
C LYS A 516 2.39 -24.53 15.00
N THR A 517 1.17 -24.01 15.13
CA THR A 517 0.07 -24.68 15.85
C THR A 517 -0.52 -25.88 15.12
N ASN A 518 -0.19 -26.08 13.85
CA ASN A 518 -0.64 -27.24 13.07
C ASN A 518 0.34 -28.44 13.17
N ASP A 519 1.48 -28.29 13.84
CA ASP A 519 2.48 -29.36 14.05
C ASP A 519 2.30 -30.11 15.41
N ASP A 520 1.43 -29.60 16.31
CA ASP A 520 1.05 -30.22 17.58
C ASP A 520 -0.32 -30.92 17.46
#